data_546c54c23e31aa244cea57262ea1310d
#
_entry.id   546c54c23e31aa244cea57262ea1310d
#
_cell.length_a   1.000
_cell.length_b   1.000
_cell.length_c   1.000
_cell.angle_alpha   90.00
_cell.angle_beta   90.00
_cell.angle_gamma   90.00
#
_symmetry.space_group_name_H-M   'P 1'
#
loop_
_entity.id
_entity.type
_entity.pdbx_description
1 polymer ?
#
loop_
_entity_poly.entity_id
_entity_poly.type
_entity_poly.pdbx_seq_one_letter_code
_entity_poly.pdbx_strand_id
1 'polypeptide(L)'
;MKRFILAAAVALAFPAYAQNAATVNGQPIPQAEIDTMIKAMSARGMEDTPENRKLILDQLITGEVLSQEAVKQGLDKDEQTRLLIENSRKEILINSLIAKWMEDHNPSEADINKAYDELVADSKNT
;
A
#
# COMPACT_ATOMS: atom_id res chain seq x y z
N MET A 1 -50.69 31.44 -15.32
CA MET A 1 -49.70 31.11 -14.26
C MET A 1 -49.09 29.77 -14.58
N LYS A 2 -47.89 29.79 -15.16
CA LYS A 2 -47.16 28.55 -15.48
C LYS A 2 -46.26 28.23 -14.31
N ARG A 3 -46.57 27.17 -13.56
CA ARG A 3 -45.71 26.66 -12.49
C ARG A 3 -44.63 25.79 -13.12
N PHE A 4 -43.42 26.31 -13.21
CA PHE A 4 -42.27 25.47 -13.55
C PHE A 4 -41.87 24.69 -12.30
N ILE A 5 -42.12 23.38 -12.32
CA ILE A 5 -41.56 22.45 -11.34
C ILE A 5 -40.14 22.15 -11.81
N LEU A 6 -39.17 22.77 -11.16
CA LEU A 6 -37.75 22.43 -11.34
C LEU A 6 -37.51 21.12 -10.61
N ALA A 7 -37.55 20.01 -11.34
CA ALA A 7 -37.08 18.73 -10.81
C ALA A 7 -35.58 18.79 -10.70
N ALA A 8 -35.06 19.11 -9.50
CA ALA A 8 -33.65 18.95 -9.18
C ALA A 8 -33.35 17.44 -9.16
N ALA A 9 -32.76 16.94 -10.22
CA ALA A 9 -32.19 15.60 -10.24
C ALA A 9 -30.94 15.64 -9.32
N VAL A 10 -31.11 15.21 -8.08
CA VAL A 10 -29.99 14.90 -7.19
C VAL A 10 -29.33 13.66 -7.75
N ALA A 11 -28.28 13.83 -8.54
CA ALA A 11 -27.38 12.76 -8.88
C ALA A 11 -26.66 12.35 -7.60
N LEU A 12 -27.19 11.30 -6.95
CA LEU A 12 -26.45 10.60 -5.89
C LEU A 12 -25.25 9.95 -6.56
N ALA A 13 -24.11 10.67 -6.54
CA ALA A 13 -22.85 10.06 -6.80
C ALA A 13 -22.59 9.06 -5.66
N PHE A 14 -22.98 7.81 -5.88
CA PHE A 14 -22.52 6.72 -5.03
C PHE A 14 -21.00 6.71 -5.19
N PRO A 15 -20.22 6.89 -4.12
CA PRO A 15 -18.79 6.62 -4.21
C PRO A 15 -18.69 5.17 -4.72
N ALA A 16 -17.90 4.96 -5.77
CA ALA A 16 -17.56 3.62 -6.19
C ALA A 16 -16.90 2.97 -4.98
N TYR A 17 -17.67 2.16 -4.25
CA TYR A 17 -17.13 1.37 -3.16
C TYR A 17 -16.11 0.45 -3.80
N ALA A 18 -14.81 0.74 -3.61
CA ALA A 18 -13.78 -0.22 -3.86
C ALA A 18 -14.23 -1.51 -3.21
N GLN A 19 -14.31 -2.61 -3.97
CA GLN A 19 -14.79 -3.87 -3.44
C GLN A 19 -13.91 -4.27 -2.26
N ASN A 20 -14.51 -4.35 -1.09
CA ASN A 20 -13.84 -4.79 0.11
C ASN A 20 -14.03 -6.30 0.26
N ALA A 21 -12.93 -7.01 0.46
CA ALA A 21 -12.97 -8.45 0.72
C ALA A 21 -13.47 -8.74 2.14
N ALA A 22 -13.18 -7.86 3.08
CA ALA A 22 -13.63 -7.92 4.48
C ALA A 22 -13.60 -6.54 5.13
N THR A 23 -14.15 -6.45 6.33
CA THR A 23 -14.06 -5.26 7.20
C THR A 23 -13.76 -5.74 8.63
N VAL A 24 -12.76 -5.13 9.27
CA VAL A 24 -12.33 -5.46 10.63
C VAL A 24 -12.49 -4.23 11.50
N ASN A 25 -13.48 -4.24 12.40
CA ASN A 25 -13.79 -3.09 13.26
C ASN A 25 -13.91 -1.76 12.50
N GLY A 26 -14.59 -1.78 11.36
CA GLY A 26 -14.78 -0.62 10.49
C GLY A 26 -13.65 -0.35 9.51
N GLN A 27 -12.49 -0.99 9.62
CA GLN A 27 -11.38 -0.89 8.67
C GLN A 27 -11.58 -1.87 7.52
N PRO A 28 -11.67 -1.37 6.27
CA PRO A 28 -11.85 -2.24 5.12
C PRO A 28 -10.53 -2.92 4.74
N ILE A 29 -10.63 -4.18 4.31
CA ILE A 29 -9.57 -4.89 3.61
C ILE A 29 -9.96 -4.90 2.13
N PRO A 30 -9.32 -4.09 1.26
CA PRO A 30 -9.67 -4.02 -0.14
C PRO A 30 -9.36 -5.33 -0.88
N GLN A 31 -10.21 -5.71 -1.83
CA GLN A 31 -9.93 -6.84 -2.72
C GLN A 31 -8.60 -6.67 -3.46
N ALA A 32 -8.26 -5.43 -3.82
CA ALA A 32 -6.99 -5.09 -4.48
C ALA A 32 -5.75 -5.49 -3.69
N GLU A 33 -5.83 -5.55 -2.36
CA GLU A 33 -4.73 -5.99 -1.50
C GLU A 33 -4.47 -7.49 -1.67
N ILE A 34 -5.54 -8.29 -1.72
CA ILE A 34 -5.45 -9.72 -2.03
C ILE A 34 -4.88 -9.94 -3.43
N ASP A 35 -5.36 -9.18 -4.43
CA ASP A 35 -4.88 -9.28 -5.82
C ASP A 35 -3.38 -8.96 -5.92
N THR A 36 -2.91 -7.98 -5.18
CA THR A 36 -1.49 -7.61 -5.14
C THR A 36 -0.67 -8.71 -4.49
N MET A 37 -1.12 -9.27 -3.37
CA MET A 37 -0.42 -10.34 -2.68
C MET A 37 -0.39 -11.64 -3.50
N ILE A 38 -1.52 -12.03 -4.11
CA ILE A 38 -1.56 -13.23 -4.94
C ILE A 38 -0.63 -13.10 -6.14
N LYS A 39 -0.56 -11.92 -6.76
CA LYS A 39 0.35 -11.65 -7.87
C LYS A 39 1.82 -11.77 -7.44
N ALA A 40 2.19 -11.23 -6.29
CA ALA A 40 3.55 -11.33 -5.75
C ALA A 40 3.92 -12.79 -5.39
N MET A 41 2.97 -13.55 -4.88
CA MET A 41 3.19 -14.96 -4.52
C MET A 41 3.17 -15.88 -5.75
N SER A 42 2.41 -15.53 -6.79
CA SER A 42 2.43 -16.26 -8.07
C SER A 42 3.79 -16.19 -8.76
N ALA A 43 4.50 -15.09 -8.61
CA ALA A 43 5.89 -14.98 -9.07
C ALA A 43 6.84 -15.95 -8.36
N ARG A 44 6.42 -16.50 -7.20
CA ARG A 44 7.17 -17.50 -6.39
C ARG A 44 6.60 -18.91 -6.53
N GLY A 45 5.66 -19.12 -7.46
CA GLY A 45 5.09 -20.43 -7.77
C GLY A 45 3.77 -20.78 -7.04
N MET A 46 3.15 -19.84 -6.34
CA MET A 46 1.81 -20.05 -5.76
C MET A 46 0.75 -19.83 -6.85
N GLU A 47 -0.14 -20.79 -7.01
CA GLU A 47 -1.27 -20.65 -7.94
C GLU A 47 -2.35 -19.71 -7.40
N ASP A 48 -2.97 -18.95 -8.30
CA ASP A 48 -4.14 -18.13 -7.99
C ASP A 48 -5.39 -19.01 -7.96
N THR A 49 -5.69 -19.52 -6.78
CA THR A 49 -6.88 -20.35 -6.52
C THR A 49 -7.76 -19.69 -5.45
N PRO A 50 -9.07 -20.03 -5.41
CA PRO A 50 -9.96 -19.55 -4.35
C PRO A 50 -9.44 -19.89 -2.94
N GLU A 51 -8.85 -21.05 -2.75
CA GLU A 51 -8.27 -21.51 -1.48
C GLU A 51 -7.09 -20.64 -1.07
N ASN A 52 -6.18 -20.33 -1.98
CA ASN A 52 -5.02 -19.48 -1.72
C ASN A 52 -5.45 -18.03 -1.46
N ARG A 53 -6.44 -17.54 -2.18
CA ARG A 53 -7.04 -16.21 -1.91
C ARG A 53 -7.67 -16.14 -0.52
N LYS A 54 -8.35 -17.22 -0.09
CA LYS A 54 -8.91 -17.30 1.26
C LYS A 54 -7.82 -17.31 2.33
N LEU A 55 -6.73 -18.03 2.13
CA LEU A 55 -5.58 -18.01 3.06
C LEU A 55 -5.00 -16.61 3.21
N ILE A 56 -4.82 -15.90 2.09
CA ILE A 56 -4.34 -14.51 2.12
C ILE A 56 -5.31 -13.61 2.86
N LEU A 57 -6.61 -13.72 2.61
CA LEU A 57 -7.62 -12.95 3.32
C LEU A 57 -7.59 -13.22 4.82
N ASP A 58 -7.51 -14.48 5.24
CA ASP A 58 -7.44 -14.85 6.65
C ASP A 58 -6.18 -14.27 7.33
N GLN A 59 -5.05 -14.24 6.62
CA GLN A 59 -3.82 -13.59 7.09
C GLN A 59 -3.98 -12.08 7.22
N LEU A 60 -4.61 -11.43 6.26
CA LEU A 60 -4.86 -9.99 6.29
C LEU A 60 -5.80 -9.61 7.43
N ILE A 61 -6.86 -10.39 7.65
CA ILE A 61 -7.79 -10.18 8.78
C ILE A 61 -7.05 -10.32 10.10
N THR A 62 -6.26 -11.38 10.27
CA THR A 62 -5.47 -11.61 11.49
C THR A 62 -4.47 -10.48 11.72
N GLY A 63 -3.77 -10.06 10.67
CA GLY A 63 -2.83 -8.94 10.72
C GLY A 63 -3.51 -7.63 11.12
N GLU A 64 -4.69 -7.34 10.57
CA GLU A 64 -5.45 -6.14 10.91
C GLU A 64 -5.93 -6.15 12.37
N VAL A 65 -6.45 -7.28 12.85
CA VAL A 65 -6.85 -7.44 14.26
C VAL A 65 -5.69 -7.20 15.21
N LEU A 66 -4.52 -7.79 14.94
CA LEU A 66 -3.33 -7.64 15.77
C LEU A 66 -2.77 -6.21 15.70
N SER A 67 -2.78 -5.59 14.53
CA SER A 67 -2.36 -4.21 14.34
C SER A 67 -3.24 -3.24 15.14
N GLN A 68 -4.55 -3.39 15.07
CA GLN A 68 -5.48 -2.58 15.84
C GLN A 68 -5.28 -2.75 17.35
N GLU A 69 -5.04 -3.97 17.82
CA GLU A 69 -4.76 -4.21 19.23
C GLU A 69 -3.43 -3.57 19.66
N ALA A 70 -2.40 -3.64 18.83
CA ALA A 70 -1.11 -2.98 19.09
C ALA A 70 -1.26 -1.46 19.22
N VAL A 71 -2.03 -0.84 18.32
CA VAL A 71 -2.34 0.61 18.41
C VAL A 71 -3.14 0.93 19.67
N LYS A 72 -4.13 0.11 20.00
CA LYS A 72 -4.94 0.27 21.22
C LYS A 72 -4.10 0.21 22.49
N GLN A 73 -3.07 -0.62 22.50
CA GLN A 73 -2.10 -0.70 23.60
C GLN A 73 -1.04 0.42 23.56
N GLY A 74 -1.06 1.30 22.55
CA GLY A 74 -0.15 2.43 22.44
C GLY A 74 1.25 2.06 21.94
N LEU A 75 1.45 0.86 21.37
CA LEU A 75 2.75 0.41 20.89
C LEU A 75 3.27 1.23 19.69
N ASP A 76 2.37 1.84 18.93
CA ASP A 76 2.71 2.79 17.86
C ASP A 76 3.34 4.10 18.38
N LYS A 77 3.18 4.40 19.66
CA LYS A 77 3.71 5.59 20.34
C LYS A 77 5.02 5.32 21.08
N ASP A 78 5.38 4.06 21.25
CA ASP A 78 6.66 3.68 21.83
C ASP A 78 7.81 4.22 20.98
N GLU A 79 8.83 4.80 21.62
CA GLU A 79 9.92 5.49 20.92
C GLU A 79 10.70 4.54 19.99
N GLN A 80 11.02 3.35 20.47
CA GLN A 80 11.73 2.35 19.67
C GLN A 80 10.91 1.90 18.46
N THR A 81 9.63 1.64 18.67
CA THR A 81 8.70 1.24 17.61
C THR A 81 8.55 2.34 16.56
N ARG A 82 8.41 3.59 16.98
CA ARG A 82 8.35 4.75 16.07
C ARG A 82 9.60 4.88 15.22
N LEU A 83 10.79 4.73 15.80
CA LEU A 83 12.05 4.77 15.06
C LEU A 83 12.13 3.65 14.02
N LEU A 84 11.70 2.44 14.36
CA LEU A 84 11.65 1.32 13.41
C LEU A 84 10.68 1.58 12.27
N ILE A 85 9.49 2.10 12.56
CA ILE A 85 8.50 2.46 11.54
C ILE A 85 9.06 3.53 10.60
N GLU A 86 9.69 4.59 11.14
CA GLU A 86 10.25 5.68 10.33
C GLU A 86 11.41 5.20 9.46
N ASN A 87 12.27 4.34 9.97
CA ASN A 87 13.37 3.76 9.19
C ASN A 87 12.84 2.86 8.06
N SER A 88 11.86 2.01 8.36
CA SER A 88 11.20 1.17 7.34
C SER A 88 10.51 2.02 6.27
N ARG A 89 9.86 3.11 6.67
CA ARG A 89 9.25 4.05 5.74
C ARG A 89 10.28 4.65 4.77
N LYS A 90 11.41 5.11 5.28
CA LYS A 90 12.51 5.66 4.45
C LYS A 90 13.04 4.62 3.48
N GLU A 91 13.29 3.40 3.96
CA GLU A 91 13.77 2.30 3.13
C GLU A 91 12.81 1.97 1.98
N ILE A 92 11.52 1.89 2.27
CA ILE A 92 10.49 1.66 1.25
C ILE A 92 10.49 2.78 0.21
N LEU A 93 10.55 4.04 0.64
CA LEU A 93 10.57 5.19 -0.27
C LEU A 93 11.83 5.22 -1.14
N ILE A 94 13.00 4.92 -0.59
CA ILE A 94 14.25 4.84 -1.33
C ILE A 94 14.17 3.73 -2.40
N ASN A 95 13.74 2.55 -2.02
CA ASN A 95 13.59 1.43 -2.95
C ASN A 95 12.59 1.72 -4.06
N SER A 96 11.49 2.38 -3.73
CA SER A 96 10.48 2.79 -4.71
C SER A 96 11.03 3.82 -5.70
N LEU A 97 11.84 4.77 -5.23
CA LEU A 97 12.48 5.77 -6.08
C LEU A 97 13.48 5.11 -7.05
N ILE A 98 14.30 4.21 -6.53
CA ILE A 98 15.28 3.46 -7.35
C ILE A 98 14.56 2.62 -8.40
N ALA A 99 13.51 1.89 -8.01
CA ALA A 99 12.75 1.07 -8.92
C ALA A 99 12.12 1.90 -10.06
N LYS A 100 11.53 3.04 -9.70
CA LYS A 100 10.96 3.97 -10.69
C LYS A 100 12.02 4.53 -11.63
N TRP A 101 13.16 4.92 -11.10
CA TRP A 101 14.26 5.43 -11.92
C TRP A 101 14.80 4.38 -12.88
N MET A 102 14.95 3.13 -12.44
CA MET A 102 15.36 2.01 -13.29
C MET A 102 14.34 1.71 -14.39
N GLU A 103 13.05 1.78 -14.10
CA GLU A 103 11.97 1.61 -15.07
C GLU A 103 12.02 2.70 -16.16
N ASP A 104 12.22 3.94 -15.76
CA ASP A 104 12.24 5.10 -16.66
C ASP A 104 13.50 5.17 -17.54
N HIS A 105 14.64 4.66 -17.08
CA HIS A 105 15.94 4.86 -17.72
C HIS A 105 16.55 3.58 -18.29
N ASN A 106 16.03 2.41 -17.93
CA ASN A 106 16.62 1.11 -18.31
C ASN A 106 18.18 1.11 -18.27
N PRO A 107 18.78 1.55 -17.14
CA PRO A 107 20.20 1.83 -17.04
C PRO A 107 21.05 0.58 -17.04
N SER A 108 22.30 0.72 -17.48
CA SER A 108 23.31 -0.29 -17.24
C SER A 108 23.72 -0.33 -15.76
N GLU A 109 24.34 -1.40 -15.31
CA GLU A 109 24.86 -1.54 -13.95
C GLU A 109 25.85 -0.41 -13.60
N ALA A 110 26.66 0.03 -14.56
CA ALA A 110 27.59 1.14 -14.40
C ALA A 110 26.86 2.48 -14.16
N ASP A 111 25.74 2.72 -14.84
CA ASP A 111 24.95 3.92 -14.67
C ASP A 111 24.27 3.96 -13.28
N ILE A 112 23.83 2.81 -12.80
CA ILE A 112 23.24 2.66 -11.45
C ILE A 112 24.28 3.01 -10.38
N ASN A 113 25.48 2.46 -10.46
CA ASN A 113 26.56 2.71 -9.51
C ASN A 113 26.96 4.18 -9.53
N LYS A 114 27.08 4.79 -10.70
CA LYS A 114 27.40 6.21 -10.83
C LYS A 114 26.32 7.10 -10.19
N ALA A 115 25.06 6.83 -10.44
CA ALA A 115 23.95 7.57 -9.84
C ALA A 115 23.93 7.43 -8.31
N TYR A 116 24.23 6.25 -7.79
CA TYR A 116 24.36 6.02 -6.35
C TYR A 116 25.49 6.86 -5.72
N ASP A 117 26.66 6.85 -6.34
CA ASP A 117 27.83 7.60 -5.85
C ASP A 117 27.59 9.12 -5.87
N GLU A 118 26.92 9.63 -6.90
CA GLU A 118 26.50 11.04 -7.00
C GLU A 118 25.54 11.43 -5.88
N LEU A 119 24.53 10.61 -5.58
CA LEU A 119 23.56 10.86 -4.50
C LEU A 119 24.22 10.83 -3.12
N VAL A 120 25.13 9.90 -2.90
CA VAL A 120 25.88 9.80 -1.63
C VAL A 120 26.83 10.97 -1.45
N ALA A 121 27.48 11.42 -2.53
CA ALA A 121 28.38 12.59 -2.48
C ALA A 121 27.61 13.88 -2.15
N ASP A 122 26.42 14.06 -2.78
CA ASP A 122 25.57 15.23 -2.54
C ASP A 122 25.01 15.25 -1.11
N SER A 123 24.65 14.09 -0.58
CA SER A 123 24.14 13.96 0.80
C SER A 123 25.20 14.28 1.88
N LYS A 124 26.49 14.14 1.56
CA LYS A 124 27.59 14.48 2.49
C LYS A 124 27.95 15.97 2.48
N ASN A 125 27.50 16.71 1.48
CA ASN A 125 27.74 18.14 1.33
C ASN A 125 26.60 19.02 1.86
N THR A 126 25.55 18.40 2.39
CA THR A 126 24.40 19.07 3.01
C THR A 126 24.42 18.86 4.52
#